data_9438a45df2002b8ded034db11e5cdb95
#
_entry.id   9438a45df2002b8ded034db11e5cdb95
#
_cell.length_a   1.000
_cell.length_b   1.000
_cell.length_c   1.000
_cell.angle_alpha   90.00
_cell.angle_beta   90.00
_cell.angle_gamma   90.00
#
_symmetry.space_group_name_H-M   'P 1'
#
loop_
_entity.id
_entity.type
_entity.pdbx_description
1 polymer ?
#
loop_
_entity_poly.entity_id
_entity_poly.type
_entity_poly.pdbx_seq_one_letter_code
_entity_poly.pdbx_strand_id
1 'polypeptide(L)'
;MNWIPTCHHNHNLVEFGKRFMKLTKKQYLYMMYVWGHSFEFERNNNWEVMEEFCEMIGHRDDIWYATNIEIVDYNEAFDRLQIFADNEYIYNPSACSVWVAVNNVRVVEIPGGETIKL
;
A
#
# COMPACT_ATOMS: atom_id res chain seq x y z
N MET A 1 0.96 -14.50 -4.23
CA MET A 1 1.25 -13.11 -4.67
C MET A 1 2.70 -13.04 -5.14
N ASN A 2 2.97 -12.46 -6.31
CA ASN A 2 4.35 -12.24 -6.77
C ASN A 2 4.76 -10.81 -6.40
N TRP A 3 5.73 -10.68 -5.50
CA TRP A 3 6.26 -9.40 -5.07
C TRP A 3 7.32 -8.93 -6.08
N ILE A 4 6.99 -7.88 -6.81
CA ILE A 4 7.92 -7.24 -7.74
C ILE A 4 8.31 -5.90 -7.13
N PRO A 5 9.58 -5.69 -6.76
CA PRO A 5 10.04 -4.39 -6.26
C PRO A 5 9.80 -3.27 -7.27
N THR A 6 9.47 -2.08 -6.76
CA THR A 6 9.30 -0.89 -7.59
C THR A 6 10.64 -0.43 -8.14
N CYS A 7 11.67 -0.39 -7.29
CA CYS A 7 13.02 -0.03 -7.68
C CYS A 7 14.06 -0.54 -6.68
N HIS A 8 15.30 -0.64 -7.13
CA HIS A 8 16.47 -0.74 -6.28
C HIS A 8 16.86 0.66 -5.77
N HIS A 9 17.31 0.78 -4.51
CA HIS A 9 17.63 2.08 -3.92
C HIS A 9 18.69 2.89 -4.69
N ASN A 10 19.57 2.22 -5.45
CA ASN A 10 20.59 2.88 -6.30
C ASN A 10 20.05 3.34 -7.67
N HIS A 11 18.76 3.09 -7.97
CA HIS A 11 18.16 3.40 -9.27
C HIS A 11 17.02 4.40 -9.14
N ASN A 12 17.33 5.70 -9.23
CA ASN A 12 16.34 6.77 -9.27
C ASN A 12 15.32 6.77 -8.11
N LEU A 13 15.75 6.40 -6.90
CA LEU A 13 14.89 6.24 -5.72
C LEU A 13 14.02 7.49 -5.46
N VAL A 14 14.63 8.66 -5.44
CA VAL A 14 13.95 9.94 -5.18
C VAL A 14 12.90 10.24 -6.25
N GLU A 15 13.22 9.99 -7.53
CA GLU A 15 12.28 10.20 -8.62
C GLU A 15 11.08 9.22 -8.57
N PHE A 16 11.31 7.97 -8.20
CA PHE A 16 10.21 7.03 -7.95
C PHE A 16 9.33 7.48 -6.80
N GLY A 17 9.93 7.96 -5.70
CA GLY A 17 9.19 8.55 -4.59
C GLY A 17 8.34 9.75 -4.99
N LYS A 18 8.91 10.70 -5.76
CA LYS A 18 8.17 11.85 -6.30
C LYS A 18 6.98 11.43 -7.18
N ARG A 19 7.15 10.39 -7.99
CA ARG A 19 6.05 9.84 -8.81
C ARG A 19 4.99 9.18 -7.95
N PHE A 20 5.40 8.39 -6.96
CA PHE A 20 4.48 7.74 -6.02
C PHE A 20 3.60 8.76 -5.29
N MET A 21 4.17 9.84 -4.78
CA MET A 21 3.42 10.90 -4.11
C MET A 21 2.43 11.66 -5.01
N LYS A 22 2.58 11.58 -6.34
CA LYS A 22 1.65 12.19 -7.30
C LYS A 22 0.46 11.28 -7.65
N LEU A 23 0.43 10.05 -7.13
CA LEU A 23 -0.67 9.12 -7.37
C LEU A 23 -1.85 9.50 -6.48
N THR A 24 -2.92 10.01 -7.08
CA THR A 24 -4.04 10.62 -6.35
C THR A 24 -5.38 9.90 -6.55
N LYS A 25 -5.42 8.85 -7.38
CA LYS A 25 -6.65 8.11 -7.65
C LYS A 25 -6.99 7.20 -6.48
N LYS A 26 -8.01 7.58 -5.70
CA LYS A 26 -8.42 6.87 -4.48
C LYS A 26 -8.99 5.48 -4.68
N GLN A 27 -9.42 5.13 -5.90
CA GLN A 27 -9.98 3.82 -6.23
C GLN A 27 -8.90 2.72 -6.44
N TYR A 28 -7.63 3.06 -6.38
CA TYR A 28 -6.53 2.11 -6.52
C TYR A 28 -5.64 2.13 -5.28
N LEU A 29 -5.19 0.95 -4.87
CA LEU A 29 -4.09 0.81 -3.93
C LEU A 29 -2.78 0.83 -4.73
N TYR A 30 -1.93 1.77 -4.41
CA TYR A 30 -0.58 1.86 -4.98
C TYR A 30 0.42 1.37 -3.94
N MET A 31 1.38 0.61 -4.38
CA MET A 31 2.46 0.14 -3.52
C MET A 31 3.81 0.63 -4.06
N MET A 32 4.62 1.18 -3.19
CA MET A 32 6.03 1.44 -3.46
C MET A 32 6.87 0.47 -2.63
N TYR A 33 7.59 -0.41 -3.30
CA TYR A 33 8.44 -1.42 -2.69
C TYR A 33 9.87 -1.22 -3.13
N VAL A 34 10.69 -0.69 -2.23
CA VAL A 34 12.11 -0.45 -2.45
C VAL A 34 12.91 -1.62 -1.90
N TRP A 35 13.94 -2.03 -2.60
CA TRP A 35 14.83 -3.08 -2.14
C TRP A 35 16.29 -2.68 -2.32
N GLY A 36 17.20 -3.43 -1.71
CA GLY A 36 18.65 -3.26 -1.80
C GLY A 36 19.34 -3.67 -0.50
N HIS A 37 20.63 -3.40 -0.40
CA HIS A 37 21.45 -3.77 0.74
C HIS A 37 22.07 -2.52 1.38
N SER A 38 22.03 -2.43 2.70
CA SER A 38 22.55 -1.27 3.44
C SER A 38 24.06 -1.02 3.22
N PHE A 39 24.86 -2.08 3.03
CA PHE A 39 26.29 -1.94 2.75
C PHE A 39 26.61 -1.22 1.42
N GLU A 40 25.65 -1.16 0.51
CA GLU A 40 25.82 -0.48 -0.77
C GLU A 40 25.87 1.04 -0.60
N PHE A 41 25.17 1.60 0.40
CA PHE A 41 25.26 3.03 0.72
C PHE A 41 26.67 3.41 1.18
N GLU A 42 27.28 2.58 2.03
CA GLU A 42 28.66 2.78 2.47
C GLU A 42 29.64 2.69 1.29
N ARG A 43 29.51 1.63 0.47
CA ARG A 43 30.37 1.41 -0.70
C ARG A 43 30.27 2.53 -1.74
N ASN A 44 29.06 3.06 -1.94
CA ASN A 44 28.80 4.10 -2.94
C ASN A 44 28.89 5.51 -2.37
N ASN A 45 29.09 5.65 -1.06
CA ASN A 45 29.13 6.92 -0.32
C ASN A 45 27.92 7.80 -0.66
N ASN A 46 26.71 7.24 -0.57
CA ASN A 46 25.46 7.89 -1.00
C ASN A 46 24.30 7.72 0.00
N TRP A 47 24.60 7.75 1.31
CA TRP A 47 23.58 7.71 2.37
C TRP A 47 22.57 8.85 2.25
N GLU A 48 23.00 10.00 1.75
CA GLU A 48 22.16 11.18 1.53
C GLU A 48 20.95 10.91 0.63
N VAL A 49 21.05 9.96 -0.29
CA VAL A 49 19.92 9.57 -1.17
C VAL A 49 18.80 8.93 -0.36
N MET A 50 19.15 8.10 0.63
CA MET A 50 18.17 7.47 1.51
C MET A 50 17.59 8.48 2.50
N GLU A 51 18.42 9.38 3.03
CA GLU A 51 17.97 10.47 3.92
C GLU A 51 16.96 11.38 3.20
N GLU A 52 17.30 11.87 2.00
CA GLU A 52 16.39 12.67 1.17
C GLU A 52 15.08 11.93 0.88
N PHE A 53 15.16 10.65 0.54
CA PHE A 53 13.97 9.84 0.28
C PHE A 53 13.10 9.70 1.54
N CYS A 54 13.68 9.39 2.69
CA CYS A 54 12.95 9.24 3.95
C CYS A 54 12.33 10.54 4.42
N GLU A 55 13.03 11.67 4.30
CA GLU A 55 12.48 13.00 4.61
C GLU A 55 11.28 13.34 3.72
N MET A 56 11.38 13.04 2.43
CA MET A 56 10.36 13.34 1.44
C MET A 56 9.08 12.50 1.63
N ILE A 57 9.23 11.21 1.94
CA ILE A 57 8.11 10.27 1.99
C ILE A 57 7.62 9.99 3.41
N GLY A 58 8.43 10.30 4.45
CA GLY A 58 8.11 10.01 5.84
C GLY A 58 7.01 10.89 6.42
N HIS A 59 6.35 10.41 7.49
CA HIS A 59 5.37 11.15 8.29
C HIS A 59 4.19 11.74 7.49
N ARG A 60 3.74 11.02 6.46
CA ARG A 60 2.61 11.44 5.63
C ARG A 60 1.35 10.66 6.00
N ASP A 61 0.24 11.36 6.20
CA ASP A 61 -1.05 10.76 6.57
C ASP A 61 -1.73 10.00 5.40
N ASP A 62 -1.26 10.23 4.18
CA ASP A 62 -1.77 9.59 2.95
C ASP A 62 -0.97 8.34 2.55
N ILE A 63 0.01 7.93 3.36
CA ILE A 63 0.84 6.73 3.13
C ILE A 63 0.73 5.77 4.31
N TRP A 64 0.36 4.54 4.02
CA TRP A 64 0.45 3.44 4.96
C TRP A 64 1.85 2.81 4.89
N TYR A 65 2.62 2.98 5.96
CA TYR A 65 3.95 2.35 6.11
C TYR A 65 3.74 0.97 6.71
N ALA A 66 3.93 -0.07 5.91
CA ALA A 66 3.61 -1.43 6.28
C ALA A 66 4.81 -2.36 6.11
N THR A 67 4.87 -3.36 6.96
CA THR A 67 5.74 -4.52 6.78
C THR A 67 5.15 -5.46 5.70
N ASN A 68 5.98 -6.34 5.16
CA ASN A 68 5.53 -7.30 4.16
C ASN A 68 4.39 -8.18 4.68
N ILE A 69 4.43 -8.59 5.94
CA ILE A 69 3.38 -9.44 6.52
C ILE A 69 2.06 -8.69 6.66
N GLU A 70 2.08 -7.42 7.07
CA GLU A 70 0.85 -6.62 7.16
C GLU A 70 0.17 -6.47 5.80
N ILE A 71 0.95 -6.32 4.72
CA ILE A 71 0.39 -6.27 3.37
C ILE A 71 -0.19 -7.63 2.95
N VAL A 72 0.46 -8.75 3.31
CA VAL A 72 -0.07 -10.09 3.05
C VAL A 72 -1.39 -10.29 3.79
N ASP A 73 -1.42 -9.99 5.09
CA ASP A 73 -2.62 -10.14 5.92
C ASP A 73 -3.79 -9.29 5.38
N TYR A 74 -3.50 -8.05 4.96
CA TYR A 74 -4.51 -7.18 4.34
C TYR A 74 -5.06 -7.75 3.03
N ASN A 75 -4.19 -8.25 2.15
CA ASN A 75 -4.63 -8.85 0.88
C ASN A 75 -5.45 -10.13 1.12
N GLU A 76 -5.04 -10.97 2.09
CA GLU A 76 -5.83 -12.15 2.46
C GLU A 76 -7.19 -11.77 3.04
N ALA A 77 -7.25 -10.72 3.84
CA ALA A 77 -8.52 -10.20 4.35
C ALA A 77 -9.42 -9.70 3.21
N PHE A 78 -8.85 -8.98 2.24
CA PHE A 78 -9.56 -8.53 1.05
C PHE A 78 -10.10 -9.70 0.23
N ASP A 79 -9.30 -10.74 -0.02
CA ASP A 79 -9.68 -11.92 -0.79
C ASP A 79 -10.78 -12.76 -0.10
N ARG A 80 -10.94 -12.62 1.23
CA ARG A 80 -11.99 -13.30 2.02
C ARG A 80 -13.31 -12.55 2.08
N LEU A 81 -13.39 -11.32 1.57
CA LEU A 81 -14.64 -10.57 1.56
C LEU A 81 -15.75 -11.36 0.85
N GLN A 82 -16.94 -11.33 1.44
CA GLN A 82 -18.12 -12.04 0.93
C GLN A 82 -19.18 -11.04 0.48
N ILE A 83 -19.40 -10.99 -0.84
CA ILE A 83 -20.44 -10.15 -1.43
C ILE A 83 -21.71 -10.96 -1.50
N PHE A 84 -22.83 -10.38 -1.04
CA PHE A 84 -24.14 -11.03 -1.10
C PHE A 84 -24.65 -11.08 -2.55
N ALA A 85 -25.56 -12.01 -2.82
CA ALA A 85 -26.02 -12.29 -4.19
C ALA A 85 -26.74 -11.10 -4.88
N ASP A 86 -27.30 -10.17 -4.10
CA ASP A 86 -27.91 -8.93 -4.57
C ASP A 86 -26.91 -7.80 -4.83
N ASN A 87 -25.61 -8.00 -4.46
CA ASN A 87 -24.55 -7.00 -4.48
C ASN A 87 -24.83 -5.74 -3.64
N GLU A 88 -25.79 -5.80 -2.74
CA GLU A 88 -26.10 -4.67 -1.87
C GLU A 88 -25.33 -4.69 -0.55
N TYR A 89 -24.84 -5.87 -0.13
CA TYR A 89 -24.14 -6.06 1.14
C TYR A 89 -22.82 -6.78 0.94
N ILE A 90 -21.88 -6.43 1.78
CA ILE A 90 -20.57 -7.08 1.88
C ILE A 90 -20.24 -7.41 3.33
N TYR A 91 -19.76 -8.62 3.57
CA TYR A 91 -19.31 -9.09 4.87
C TYR A 91 -17.79 -9.27 4.89
N ASN A 92 -17.16 -8.79 5.95
CA ASN A 92 -15.73 -8.97 6.20
C ASN A 92 -15.51 -10.01 7.31
N PRO A 93 -15.14 -11.25 6.99
CA PRO A 93 -14.90 -12.29 8.01
C PRO A 93 -13.54 -12.16 8.71
N SER A 94 -12.71 -11.19 8.36
CA SER A 94 -11.40 -10.96 8.96
C SER A 94 -11.47 -10.11 10.23
N ALA A 95 -10.35 -9.97 10.93
CA ALA A 95 -10.26 -9.12 12.13
C ALA A 95 -9.85 -7.66 11.83
N CYS A 96 -9.42 -7.36 10.61
CA CYS A 96 -8.98 -6.01 10.22
C CYS A 96 -9.98 -5.34 9.28
N SER A 97 -10.04 -4.01 9.30
CA SER A 97 -10.79 -3.24 8.31
C SER A 97 -10.21 -3.39 6.92
N VAL A 98 -11.10 -3.48 5.92
CA VAL A 98 -10.73 -3.54 4.50
C VAL A 98 -11.50 -2.46 3.75
N TRP A 99 -10.87 -1.79 2.80
CA TRP A 99 -11.51 -0.75 2.01
C TRP A 99 -11.78 -1.24 0.59
N VAL A 100 -12.97 -0.97 0.10
CA VAL A 100 -13.39 -1.35 -1.26
C VAL A 100 -13.84 -0.13 -2.06
N ALA A 101 -13.48 -0.10 -3.34
CA ALA A 101 -13.99 0.91 -4.25
C ALA A 101 -15.33 0.45 -4.86
N VAL A 102 -16.41 1.16 -4.55
CA VAL A 102 -17.74 0.87 -5.08
C VAL A 102 -17.98 1.71 -6.34
N ASN A 103 -18.23 1.04 -7.46
CA ASN A 103 -18.48 1.63 -8.78
C ASN A 103 -17.39 2.64 -9.24
N ASN A 104 -16.17 2.50 -8.74
CA ASN A 104 -15.06 3.45 -8.95
C ASN A 104 -15.37 4.92 -8.57
N VAL A 105 -16.38 5.14 -7.72
CA VAL A 105 -16.84 6.47 -7.31
C VAL A 105 -16.50 6.77 -5.86
N ARG A 106 -16.74 5.81 -4.97
CA ARG A 106 -16.52 5.99 -3.54
C ARG A 106 -15.74 4.83 -2.94
N VAL A 107 -14.96 5.11 -1.92
CA VAL A 107 -14.29 4.10 -1.10
C VAL A 107 -15.10 3.90 0.17
N VAL A 108 -15.37 2.65 0.50
CA VAL A 108 -16.14 2.24 1.68
C VAL A 108 -15.24 1.37 2.55
N GLU A 109 -15.20 1.68 3.83
CA GLU A 109 -14.58 0.83 4.85
C GLU A 109 -15.52 -0.30 5.22
N ILE A 110 -14.99 -1.51 5.28
CA ILE A 110 -15.66 -2.71 5.77
C ILE A 110 -14.93 -3.16 7.02
N PRO A 111 -15.39 -2.79 8.23
CA PRO A 111 -14.73 -3.18 9.46
C PRO A 111 -14.70 -4.70 9.65
N GLY A 112 -13.70 -5.19 10.39
CA GLY A 112 -13.57 -6.61 10.68
C GLY A 112 -14.78 -7.17 11.42
N GLY A 113 -15.30 -8.31 10.94
CA GLY A 113 -16.48 -8.97 11.50
C GLY A 113 -17.85 -8.34 11.15
N GLU A 114 -17.86 -7.25 10.35
CA GLU A 114 -19.07 -6.48 10.06
C GLU A 114 -19.64 -6.77 8.67
N THR A 115 -20.95 -6.56 8.55
CA THR A 115 -21.67 -6.52 7.27
C THR A 115 -22.08 -5.09 6.95
N ILE A 116 -21.68 -4.57 5.81
CA ILE A 116 -21.95 -3.20 5.40
C ILE A 116 -22.82 -3.20 4.15
N LYS A 117 -23.78 -2.28 4.09
CA LYS A 117 -24.54 -1.99 2.87
C LYS A 117 -23.70 -1.12 1.93
N LEU A 118 -23.54 -1.57 0.67
CA LEU A 118 -22.74 -0.89 -0.37
C LEU A 118 -23.51 0.29 -1.02
#